data_f86e10ac631a893821e11342b399ce9e
#
_entry.id   f86e10ac631a893821e11342b399ce9e
#
_cell.length_a   1.000
_cell.length_b   1.000
_cell.length_c   1.000
_cell.angle_alpha   90.00
_cell.angle_beta   90.00
_cell.angle_gamma   90.00
#
_symmetry.space_group_name_H-M   'P 1'
#
loop_
_entity.id
_entity.type
_entity.pdbx_description
1 polymer ?
#
loop_
_entity_poly.entity_id
_entity_poly.type
_entity_poly.pdbx_seq_one_letter_code
_entity_poly.pdbx_strand_id
1 'polypeptide(L)'
;MSNKIEIKEKVKNFEEIIKVGSDKSISIRCVLLASQAIGKSRIYNLLESEDVFDALKAIKKLGIKFKKRKNFYEIEGFGLDGYNTKKKITIDAGNSGTLARLILGLLVNSKNVVTLKGDKSLSKRDFSRVVEPLKLFGANISYKNSFLPVHINGSNYLRPIKYHENLGSAQCKSAIMLASLKTPGITKIKAKKSRDHTELLFKNLGIPIKI
;
A
#
# COMPACT_ATOMS: atom_id res chain seq x y z
N MET A 1 12.43 -28.81 -16.87
CA MET A 1 13.91 -28.79 -16.78
C MET A 1 14.27 -28.00 -15.54
N SER A 2 14.94 -28.60 -14.56
CA SER A 2 15.42 -27.88 -13.39
C SER A 2 16.72 -27.17 -13.78
N ASN A 3 16.73 -25.84 -13.77
CA ASN A 3 17.95 -25.07 -13.96
C ASN A 3 18.82 -25.22 -12.70
N LYS A 4 19.89 -26.01 -12.81
CA LYS A 4 20.89 -26.17 -11.76
C LYS A 4 21.95 -25.06 -11.95
N ILE A 5 22.12 -24.22 -10.94
CA ILE A 5 23.21 -23.24 -10.89
C ILE A 5 24.30 -23.82 -10.00
N GLU A 6 25.50 -23.93 -10.49
CA GLU A 6 26.66 -24.42 -9.76
C GLU A 6 27.69 -23.30 -9.63
N ILE A 7 28.05 -22.92 -8.41
CA ILE A 7 29.08 -21.90 -8.12
C ILE A 7 30.35 -22.67 -7.74
N LYS A 8 31.37 -22.60 -8.61
CA LYS A 8 32.62 -23.38 -8.46
C LYS A 8 33.75 -22.63 -7.78
N GLU A 9 33.69 -21.29 -7.75
CA GLU A 9 34.79 -20.48 -7.23
C GLU A 9 34.31 -19.43 -6.22
N LYS A 10 35.16 -19.14 -5.23
CA LYS A 10 34.96 -18.02 -4.31
C LYS A 10 35.50 -16.73 -4.94
N VAL A 11 34.71 -15.68 -4.91
CA VAL A 11 35.21 -14.33 -5.20
C VAL A 11 36.21 -13.94 -4.12
N LYS A 12 37.46 -13.71 -4.46
CA LYS A 12 38.53 -13.36 -3.51
C LYS A 12 38.59 -11.87 -3.21
N ASN A 13 38.44 -11.03 -4.22
CA ASN A 13 38.35 -9.58 -4.08
C ASN A 13 37.19 -9.09 -4.92
N PHE A 14 36.28 -8.34 -4.30
CA PHE A 14 35.15 -7.74 -4.98
C PHE A 14 35.07 -6.26 -4.57
N GLU A 15 35.41 -5.40 -5.50
CA GLU A 15 35.30 -3.94 -5.33
C GLU A 15 34.69 -3.38 -6.61
N GLU A 16 33.35 -3.35 -6.62
CA GLU A 16 32.58 -2.92 -7.78
C GLU A 16 31.44 -1.98 -7.37
N ILE A 17 31.18 -0.97 -8.16
CA ILE A 17 30.03 -0.10 -8.01
C ILE A 17 28.85 -0.70 -8.78
N ILE A 18 27.88 -1.26 -8.06
CA ILE A 18 26.70 -1.86 -8.67
C ILE A 18 25.52 -0.89 -8.59
N LYS A 19 24.96 -0.56 -9.76
CA LYS A 19 23.70 0.18 -9.83
C LYS A 19 22.53 -0.78 -9.74
N VAL A 20 21.79 -0.71 -8.63
CA VAL A 20 20.59 -1.55 -8.41
C VAL A 20 19.35 -0.88 -8.96
N GLY A 21 18.33 -1.71 -9.31
CA GLY A 21 17.02 -1.23 -9.69
C GLY A 21 16.22 -0.68 -8.50
N SER A 22 15.11 -0.01 -8.81
CA SER A 22 14.21 0.56 -7.80
C SER A 22 13.46 -0.53 -7.02
N ASP A 23 13.14 -0.26 -5.76
CA ASP A 23 12.38 -1.19 -4.91
C ASP A 23 10.89 -1.17 -5.23
N LYS A 24 10.29 -2.36 -5.39
CA LYS A 24 8.88 -2.55 -5.68
C LYS A 24 7.97 -2.02 -4.57
N SER A 25 8.31 -2.34 -3.34
CA SER A 25 7.48 -2.00 -2.17
C SER A 25 7.49 -0.50 -1.88
N ILE A 26 8.62 0.17 -2.14
CA ILE A 26 8.72 1.64 -2.07
C ILE A 26 7.95 2.26 -3.22
N SER A 27 8.10 1.77 -4.45
CA SER A 27 7.39 2.28 -5.63
C SER A 27 5.87 2.26 -5.44
N ILE A 28 5.30 1.15 -4.95
CA ILE A 28 3.85 1.06 -4.65
C ILE A 28 3.46 2.11 -3.59
N ARG A 29 4.25 2.28 -2.53
CA ARG A 29 3.97 3.29 -1.50
C ARG A 29 4.01 4.71 -2.05
N CYS A 30 4.98 5.02 -2.89
CA CYS A 30 5.06 6.33 -3.54
C CYS A 30 3.82 6.61 -4.39
N VAL A 31 3.35 5.64 -5.18
CA VAL A 31 2.11 5.76 -5.96
C VAL A 31 0.91 6.02 -5.05
N LEU A 32 0.76 5.25 -3.97
CA LEU A 32 -0.35 5.40 -3.03
C LEU A 32 -0.31 6.73 -2.28
N LEU A 33 0.85 7.15 -1.78
CA LEU A 33 1.01 8.42 -1.07
C LEU A 33 0.83 9.63 -2.01
N ALA A 34 1.38 9.58 -3.22
CA ALA A 34 1.18 10.63 -4.22
C ALA A 34 -0.30 10.82 -4.57
N SER A 35 -1.09 9.75 -4.54
CA SER A 35 -2.55 9.84 -4.76
C SER A 35 -3.29 10.57 -3.63
N GLN A 36 -2.70 10.69 -2.44
CA GLN A 36 -3.25 11.37 -1.27
C GLN A 36 -2.68 12.79 -1.09
N ALA A 37 -1.69 13.18 -1.86
CA ALA A 37 -1.18 14.55 -1.84
C ALA A 37 -2.16 15.51 -2.52
N ILE A 38 -2.06 16.80 -2.20
CA ILE A 38 -2.77 17.85 -2.92
C ILE A 38 -1.89 18.32 -4.08
N GLY A 39 -2.43 18.30 -5.31
CA GLY A 39 -1.71 18.73 -6.50
C GLY A 39 -0.87 17.65 -7.14
N LYS A 40 0.22 18.04 -7.81
CA LYS A 40 1.03 17.15 -8.65
C LYS A 40 2.29 16.67 -7.95
N SER A 41 2.44 15.36 -7.84
CA SER A 41 3.66 14.68 -7.38
C SER A 41 4.43 14.12 -8.56
N ARG A 42 5.76 14.22 -8.55
CA ARG A 42 6.65 13.61 -9.54
C ARG A 42 7.47 12.50 -8.88
N ILE A 43 7.39 11.30 -9.45
CA ILE A 43 8.10 10.12 -8.95
C ILE A 43 9.13 9.72 -9.99
N TYR A 44 10.40 9.89 -9.66
CA TYR A 44 11.52 9.46 -10.47
C TYR A 44 11.90 8.01 -10.14
N ASN A 45 12.43 7.29 -11.09
CA ASN A 45 12.89 5.90 -10.93
C ASN A 45 11.81 4.97 -10.37
N LEU A 46 10.54 5.18 -10.72
CA LEU A 46 9.47 4.25 -10.34
C LEU A 46 9.72 2.90 -11.01
N LEU A 47 9.71 1.81 -10.24
CA LEU A 47 9.89 0.47 -10.78
C LEU A 47 8.75 0.13 -11.75
N GLU A 48 9.09 -0.20 -12.99
CA GLU A 48 8.14 -0.63 -14.00
C GLU A 48 7.92 -2.17 -13.91
N SER A 49 7.12 -2.60 -12.95
CA SER A 49 6.71 -3.99 -12.75
C SER A 49 5.20 -4.11 -12.73
N GLU A 50 4.69 -5.32 -12.94
CA GLU A 50 3.24 -5.61 -12.92
C GLU A 50 2.57 -5.10 -11.64
N ASP A 51 3.17 -5.38 -10.47
CA ASP A 51 2.65 -4.94 -9.17
C ASP A 51 2.50 -3.41 -9.07
N VAL A 52 3.44 -2.65 -9.66
CA VAL A 52 3.40 -1.18 -9.65
C VAL A 52 2.40 -0.66 -10.68
N PHE A 53 2.30 -1.30 -11.83
CA PHE A 53 1.26 -0.98 -12.81
C PHE A 53 -0.14 -1.27 -12.26
N ASP A 54 -0.32 -2.32 -11.47
CA ASP A 54 -1.59 -2.59 -10.80
C ASP A 54 -1.91 -1.51 -9.76
N ALA A 55 -0.90 -0.97 -9.06
CA ALA A 55 -1.11 0.19 -8.17
C ALA A 55 -1.55 1.45 -8.95
N LEU A 56 -0.94 1.74 -10.10
CA LEU A 56 -1.34 2.84 -10.97
C LEU A 56 -2.77 2.65 -11.52
N LYS A 57 -3.13 1.44 -11.94
CA LYS A 57 -4.49 1.09 -12.37
C LYS A 57 -5.49 1.26 -11.22
N ALA A 58 -5.13 0.85 -10.01
CA ALA A 58 -5.98 0.96 -8.83
C ALA A 58 -6.31 2.42 -8.50
N ILE A 59 -5.30 3.30 -8.42
CA ILE A 59 -5.55 4.73 -8.16
C ILE A 59 -6.33 5.39 -9.30
N LYS A 60 -6.11 4.98 -10.56
CA LYS A 60 -6.89 5.47 -11.71
C LYS A 60 -8.37 5.13 -11.57
N LYS A 61 -8.71 3.90 -11.13
CA LYS A 61 -10.10 3.51 -10.83
C LYS A 61 -10.72 4.33 -9.70
N LEU A 62 -9.90 4.79 -8.77
CA LEU A 62 -10.31 5.69 -7.68
C LEU A 62 -10.39 7.17 -8.10
N GLY A 63 -10.24 7.47 -9.40
CA GLY A 63 -10.38 8.82 -9.95
C GLY A 63 -9.10 9.63 -10.04
N ILE A 64 -7.96 9.08 -9.61
CA ILE A 64 -6.67 9.76 -9.65
C ILE A 64 -6.09 9.70 -11.07
N LYS A 65 -5.65 10.84 -11.57
CA LYS A 65 -4.98 10.94 -12.86
C LYS A 65 -3.48 10.77 -12.72
N PHE A 66 -2.86 10.09 -13.67
CA PHE A 66 -1.41 10.04 -13.77
C PHE A 66 -0.95 10.08 -15.23
N LYS A 67 0.28 10.52 -15.43
CA LYS A 67 0.95 10.55 -16.75
C LYS A 67 2.38 10.04 -16.61
N LYS A 68 2.80 9.14 -17.51
CA LYS A 68 4.20 8.77 -17.68
C LYS A 68 4.87 9.86 -18.52
N ARG A 69 6.00 10.37 -18.05
CA ARG A 69 6.91 11.27 -18.74
C ARG A 69 8.22 10.54 -19.04
N LYS A 70 9.11 11.15 -19.78
CA LYS A 70 10.40 10.51 -20.15
C LYS A 70 11.15 9.95 -18.93
N ASN A 71 11.24 10.71 -17.82
CA ASN A 71 12.08 10.38 -16.68
C ASN A 71 11.31 10.24 -15.36
N PHE A 72 9.98 10.42 -15.35
CA PHE A 72 9.17 10.36 -14.13
C PHE A 72 7.71 10.05 -14.42
N TYR A 73 7.00 9.63 -13.38
CA TYR A 73 5.55 9.58 -13.36
C TYR A 73 5.01 10.80 -12.63
N GLU A 74 4.04 11.49 -13.24
CA GLU A 74 3.31 12.59 -12.62
C GLU A 74 1.96 12.08 -12.17
N ILE A 75 1.65 12.21 -10.88
CA ILE A 75 0.38 11.80 -10.28
C ILE A 75 -0.29 13.04 -9.72
N GLU A 76 -1.55 13.27 -10.09
CA GLU A 76 -2.37 14.38 -9.64
C GLU A 76 -3.29 13.90 -8.51
N GLY A 77 -2.84 14.10 -7.26
CA GLY A 77 -3.60 13.74 -6.08
C GLY A 77 -4.58 14.85 -5.66
N PHE A 78 -5.65 14.48 -4.98
CA PHE A 78 -6.73 15.41 -4.56
C PHE A 78 -6.88 15.50 -3.03
N GLY A 79 -5.86 15.10 -2.28
CA GLY A 79 -5.90 15.10 -0.83
C GLY A 79 -6.49 13.82 -0.23
N LEU A 80 -6.59 13.80 1.09
CA LEU A 80 -6.97 12.60 1.84
C LEU A 80 -8.40 12.11 1.53
N ASP A 81 -9.32 13.00 1.14
CA ASP A 81 -10.69 12.67 0.78
C ASP A 81 -10.93 12.60 -0.73
N GLY A 82 -9.85 12.67 -1.51
CA GLY A 82 -9.90 12.82 -2.96
C GLY A 82 -10.29 11.56 -3.76
N TYR A 83 -10.42 10.41 -3.13
CA TYR A 83 -10.88 9.21 -3.83
C TYR A 83 -12.36 9.32 -4.21
N ASN A 84 -12.61 9.41 -5.51
CA ASN A 84 -13.96 9.50 -6.03
C ASN A 84 -14.57 8.11 -6.22
N THR A 85 -15.27 7.65 -5.21
CA THR A 85 -15.98 6.37 -5.22
C THR A 85 -17.48 6.57 -5.42
N LYS A 86 -17.90 7.34 -6.46
CA LYS A 86 -19.34 7.62 -6.73
C LYS A 86 -20.18 6.38 -7.00
N LYS A 87 -19.57 5.25 -7.33
CA LYS A 87 -20.22 3.96 -7.62
C LYS A 87 -19.47 2.83 -6.93
N LYS A 88 -20.07 1.64 -6.85
CA LYS A 88 -19.36 0.42 -6.50
C LYS A 88 -18.18 0.22 -7.44
N ILE A 89 -16.99 0.04 -6.91
CA ILE A 89 -15.74 -0.12 -7.67
C ILE A 89 -15.13 -1.46 -7.34
N THR A 90 -14.59 -2.14 -8.34
CA THR A 90 -13.74 -3.32 -8.14
C THR A 90 -12.31 -3.00 -8.49
N ILE A 91 -11.40 -3.14 -7.53
CA ILE A 91 -9.96 -3.03 -7.70
C ILE A 91 -9.39 -4.43 -7.84
N ASP A 92 -8.62 -4.66 -8.88
CA ASP A 92 -7.84 -5.86 -9.07
C ASP A 92 -6.39 -5.57 -8.70
N ALA A 93 -5.89 -6.26 -7.70
CA ALA A 93 -4.52 -6.11 -7.23
C ALA A 93 -3.54 -7.09 -7.91
N GLY A 94 -4.01 -7.88 -8.89
CA GLY A 94 -3.20 -8.93 -9.51
C GLY A 94 -2.61 -9.87 -8.47
N ASN A 95 -1.28 -10.03 -8.45
CA ASN A 95 -0.55 -10.77 -7.42
C ASN A 95 0.05 -9.86 -6.33
N SER A 96 -0.21 -8.55 -6.38
CA SER A 96 0.43 -7.57 -5.51
C SER A 96 -0.14 -7.57 -4.09
N GLY A 97 0.43 -8.39 -3.21
CA GLY A 97 0.08 -8.39 -1.79
C GLY A 97 0.38 -7.06 -1.08
N THR A 98 1.35 -6.29 -1.56
CA THR A 98 1.66 -4.95 -1.02
C THR A 98 0.53 -3.98 -1.37
N LEU A 99 0.16 -3.88 -2.66
CA LEU A 99 -0.95 -3.04 -3.08
C LEU A 99 -2.23 -3.42 -2.33
N ALA A 100 -2.60 -4.71 -2.37
CA ALA A 100 -3.86 -5.19 -1.81
C ALA A 100 -4.03 -4.82 -0.33
N ARG A 101 -2.97 -4.97 0.48
CA ARG A 101 -3.05 -4.66 1.90
C ARG A 101 -3.00 -3.18 2.21
N LEU A 102 -2.14 -2.43 1.54
CA LEU A 102 -1.94 -1.02 1.82
C LEU A 102 -3.12 -0.16 1.37
N ILE A 103 -3.71 -0.47 0.20
CA ILE A 103 -4.83 0.31 -0.32
C ILE A 103 -6.06 0.23 0.59
N LEU A 104 -6.27 -0.88 1.31
CA LEU A 104 -7.35 -1.01 2.28
C LEU A 104 -7.25 0.07 3.38
N GLY A 105 -6.03 0.40 3.82
CA GLY A 105 -5.81 1.50 4.78
C GLY A 105 -6.26 2.86 4.23
N LEU A 106 -6.13 3.10 2.94
CA LEU A 106 -6.57 4.34 2.30
C LEU A 106 -8.07 4.38 1.98
N LEU A 107 -8.76 3.25 2.08
CA LEU A 107 -10.18 3.12 1.78
C LEU A 107 -11.08 3.15 3.02
N VAL A 108 -10.52 3.34 4.22
CA VAL A 108 -11.29 3.32 5.49
C VAL A 108 -12.37 4.41 5.58
N ASN A 109 -12.26 5.49 4.79
CA ASN A 109 -13.27 6.55 4.66
C ASN A 109 -14.00 6.54 3.30
N SER A 110 -13.93 5.43 2.55
CA SER A 110 -14.59 5.32 1.25
C SER A 110 -16.10 5.49 1.36
N LYS A 111 -16.67 6.39 0.56
CA LYS A 111 -18.12 6.68 0.57
C LYS A 111 -18.98 5.57 -0.03
N ASN A 112 -18.40 4.68 -0.79
CA ASN A 112 -19.09 3.56 -1.45
C ASN A 112 -18.28 2.27 -1.29
N VAL A 113 -18.96 1.16 -1.49
CA VAL A 113 -18.34 -0.16 -1.42
C VAL A 113 -17.28 -0.31 -2.49
N VAL A 114 -16.06 -0.60 -2.05
CA VAL A 114 -14.94 -1.01 -2.91
C VAL A 114 -14.70 -2.50 -2.70
N THR A 115 -14.71 -3.26 -3.79
CA THR A 115 -14.36 -4.68 -3.79
C THR A 115 -12.91 -4.83 -4.23
N LEU A 116 -12.10 -5.41 -3.36
CA LEU A 116 -10.71 -5.75 -3.68
C LEU A 116 -10.65 -7.24 -4.06
N LYS A 117 -10.10 -7.53 -5.23
CA LYS A 117 -9.81 -8.88 -5.70
C LYS A 117 -8.34 -9.01 -6.13
N GLY A 118 -7.90 -10.21 -6.37
CA GLY A 118 -6.57 -10.53 -6.87
C GLY A 118 -6.58 -11.84 -7.66
N ASP A 119 -5.42 -12.27 -8.10
CA ASP A 119 -5.25 -13.54 -8.79
C ASP A 119 -5.48 -14.76 -7.87
N LYS A 120 -5.35 -15.97 -8.43
CA LYS A 120 -5.52 -17.23 -7.68
C LYS A 120 -4.54 -17.35 -6.51
N SER A 121 -3.31 -16.85 -6.63
CA SER A 121 -2.30 -16.91 -5.59
C SER A 121 -2.58 -15.92 -4.46
N LEU A 122 -2.86 -14.67 -4.80
CA LEU A 122 -3.18 -13.63 -3.83
C LEU A 122 -4.48 -13.94 -3.08
N SER A 123 -5.46 -14.52 -3.77
CA SER A 123 -6.76 -14.88 -3.18
C SER A 123 -6.70 -15.95 -2.10
N LYS A 124 -5.60 -16.71 -2.02
CA LYS A 124 -5.37 -17.72 -0.98
C LYS A 124 -4.60 -17.16 0.23
N ARG A 125 -4.22 -15.90 0.22
CA ARG A 125 -3.47 -15.27 1.32
C ARG A 125 -4.43 -14.72 2.37
N ASP A 126 -4.03 -14.83 3.63
CA ASP A 126 -4.78 -14.28 4.76
C ASP A 126 -4.77 -12.75 4.76
N PHE A 127 -5.96 -12.15 4.81
CA PHE A 127 -6.20 -10.72 4.93
C PHE A 127 -6.69 -10.31 6.32
N SER A 128 -7.00 -11.24 7.22
CA SER A 128 -7.49 -10.93 8.58
C SER A 128 -6.54 -9.99 9.32
N ARG A 129 -5.22 -10.21 9.18
CA ARG A 129 -4.17 -9.39 9.81
C ARG A 129 -4.25 -7.90 9.48
N VAL A 130 -4.84 -7.56 8.34
CA VAL A 130 -5.02 -6.16 7.91
C VAL A 130 -6.45 -5.72 8.14
N VAL A 131 -7.41 -6.57 7.84
CA VAL A 131 -8.84 -6.23 7.95
C VAL A 131 -9.25 -5.98 9.40
N GLU A 132 -8.83 -6.85 10.34
CA GLU A 132 -9.26 -6.70 11.74
C GLU A 132 -8.79 -5.39 12.38
N PRO A 133 -7.52 -4.96 12.27
CA PRO A 133 -7.15 -3.64 12.78
C PRO A 133 -7.85 -2.47 12.05
N LEU A 134 -8.15 -2.60 10.76
CA LEU A 134 -8.86 -1.55 10.03
C LEU A 134 -10.33 -1.42 10.45
N LYS A 135 -11.00 -2.50 10.86
CA LYS A 135 -12.33 -2.44 11.47
C LYS A 135 -12.35 -1.63 12.77
N LEU A 136 -11.26 -1.66 13.55
CA LEU A 136 -11.16 -0.89 14.78
C LEU A 136 -11.23 0.62 14.54
N PHE A 137 -10.81 1.10 13.37
CA PHE A 137 -10.99 2.52 12.98
C PHE A 137 -12.45 2.91 12.76
N GLY A 138 -13.34 1.92 12.59
CA GLY A 138 -14.77 2.15 12.32
C GLY A 138 -15.20 1.84 10.88
N ALA A 139 -14.28 1.37 10.02
CA ALA A 139 -14.63 0.97 8.67
C ALA A 139 -15.42 -0.36 8.67
N ASN A 140 -16.44 -0.44 7.83
CA ASN A 140 -17.18 -1.68 7.62
C ASN A 140 -16.50 -2.51 6.53
N ILE A 141 -15.87 -3.61 6.95
CA ILE A 141 -15.10 -4.48 6.05
C ILE A 141 -15.60 -5.92 6.19
N SER A 142 -15.96 -6.53 5.08
CA SER A 142 -16.37 -7.93 5.02
C SER A 142 -15.48 -8.74 4.06
N TYR A 143 -15.29 -9.99 4.39
CA TYR A 143 -14.58 -10.99 3.61
C TYR A 143 -15.07 -12.39 3.98
N LYS A 144 -14.74 -13.39 3.16
CA LYS A 144 -15.09 -14.79 3.44
C LYS A 144 -13.83 -15.57 3.78
N ASN A 145 -13.82 -16.27 4.91
CA ASN A 145 -12.71 -17.14 5.35
C ASN A 145 -11.33 -16.45 5.34
N SER A 146 -11.27 -15.17 5.68
CA SER A 146 -10.04 -14.37 5.68
C SER A 146 -9.38 -14.15 4.31
N PHE A 147 -10.04 -14.49 3.22
CA PHE A 147 -9.51 -14.42 1.87
C PHE A 147 -10.16 -13.32 1.02
N LEU A 148 -9.58 -13.07 -0.16
CA LEU A 148 -10.22 -12.24 -1.17
C LEU A 148 -11.44 -12.96 -1.78
N PRO A 149 -12.47 -12.21 -2.24
CA PRO A 149 -12.53 -10.75 -2.25
C PRO A 149 -12.80 -10.14 -0.87
N VAL A 150 -12.20 -8.96 -0.63
CA VAL A 150 -12.51 -8.10 0.51
C VAL A 150 -13.43 -6.98 0.03
N HIS A 151 -14.51 -6.74 0.75
CA HIS A 151 -15.41 -5.62 0.50
C HIS A 151 -15.26 -4.59 1.62
N ILE A 152 -14.92 -3.36 1.26
CA ILE A 152 -14.79 -2.27 2.21
C ILE A 152 -15.81 -1.17 1.89
N ASN A 153 -16.58 -0.82 2.89
CA ASN A 153 -17.38 0.39 2.95
C ASN A 153 -16.81 1.25 4.07
N GLY A 154 -16.25 2.39 3.75
CA GLY A 154 -15.61 3.23 4.73
C GLY A 154 -16.61 3.84 5.72
N SER A 155 -16.09 4.58 6.69
CA SER A 155 -16.87 5.31 7.68
C SER A 155 -16.52 6.79 7.65
N ASN A 156 -17.53 7.64 7.85
CA ASN A 156 -17.32 9.06 8.10
C ASN A 156 -16.93 9.34 9.57
N TYR A 157 -17.04 8.33 10.45
CA TYR A 157 -16.80 8.43 11.88
C TYR A 157 -15.59 7.57 12.27
N LEU A 158 -14.41 7.89 11.68
CA LEU A 158 -13.19 7.19 12.02
C LEU A 158 -12.67 7.64 13.39
N ARG A 159 -12.13 6.68 14.14
CA ARG A 159 -11.52 6.91 15.47
C ARG A 159 -10.09 6.39 15.50
N PRO A 160 -9.18 7.10 16.20
CA PRO A 160 -7.81 6.63 16.36
C PRO A 160 -7.77 5.36 17.22
N ILE A 161 -6.78 4.52 16.97
CA ILE A 161 -6.64 3.24 17.67
C ILE A 161 -5.30 3.14 18.40
N LYS A 162 -5.27 2.28 19.43
CA LYS A 162 -4.03 1.72 19.98
C LYS A 162 -3.96 0.26 19.51
N TYR A 163 -2.95 -0.08 18.74
CA TYR A 163 -2.82 -1.42 18.17
C TYR A 163 -1.47 -2.05 18.50
N HIS A 164 -1.49 -3.34 18.83
CA HIS A 164 -0.30 -4.13 19.06
C HIS A 164 -0.13 -5.15 17.93
N GLU A 165 0.84 -4.91 17.03
CA GLU A 165 1.20 -5.81 15.96
C GLU A 165 2.24 -6.83 16.42
N ASN A 166 1.81 -8.06 16.66
CA ASN A 166 2.62 -9.12 17.28
C ASN A 166 3.40 -9.99 16.30
N LEU A 167 3.11 -9.89 15.01
CA LEU A 167 3.61 -10.81 13.98
C LEU A 167 4.82 -10.27 13.20
N GLY A 168 5.22 -9.02 13.45
CA GLY A 168 6.28 -8.36 12.68
C GLY A 168 5.89 -8.08 11.22
N SER A 169 4.60 -7.83 10.95
CA SER A 169 4.11 -7.57 9.61
C SER A 169 4.25 -6.09 9.23
N ALA A 170 5.26 -5.78 8.41
CA ALA A 170 5.42 -4.43 7.86
C ALA A 170 4.20 -3.96 7.05
N GLN A 171 3.49 -4.86 6.37
CA GLN A 171 2.32 -4.51 5.57
C GLN A 171 1.10 -4.19 6.44
N CYS A 172 0.89 -4.94 7.53
CA CYS A 172 -0.15 -4.63 8.51
C CYS A 172 0.10 -3.26 9.15
N LYS A 173 1.29 -3.05 9.68
CA LYS A 173 1.73 -1.75 10.24
C LYS A 173 1.51 -0.62 9.25
N SER A 174 1.94 -0.78 7.99
CA SER A 174 1.77 0.22 6.93
C SER A 174 0.30 0.52 6.64
N ALA A 175 -0.57 -0.49 6.57
CA ALA A 175 -2.00 -0.28 6.34
C ALA A 175 -2.66 0.54 7.46
N ILE A 176 -2.29 0.27 8.72
CA ILE A 176 -2.75 1.03 9.89
C ILE A 176 -2.24 2.48 9.82
N MET A 177 -0.97 2.69 9.45
CA MET A 177 -0.41 4.03 9.28
C MET A 177 -1.13 4.82 8.17
N LEU A 178 -1.45 4.17 7.05
CA LEU A 178 -2.19 4.81 5.96
C LEU A 178 -3.64 5.14 6.36
N ALA A 179 -4.30 4.29 7.16
CA ALA A 179 -5.61 4.57 7.72
C ALA A 179 -5.57 5.75 8.70
N SER A 180 -4.49 5.89 9.47
CA SER A 180 -4.35 7.01 10.41
C SER A 180 -4.25 8.37 9.73
N LEU A 181 -3.81 8.45 8.47
CA LEU A 181 -3.82 9.70 7.69
C LEU A 181 -5.24 10.28 7.53
N LYS A 182 -6.25 9.43 7.58
CA LYS A 182 -7.66 9.78 7.36
C LYS A 182 -8.46 9.88 8.66
N THR A 183 -7.78 9.71 9.80
CA THR A 183 -8.42 9.57 11.10
C THR A 183 -8.01 10.74 12.00
N PRO A 184 -8.95 11.46 12.62
CA PRO A 184 -8.60 12.51 13.56
C PRO A 184 -7.95 11.94 14.82
N GLY A 185 -7.01 12.67 15.40
CA GLY A 185 -6.34 12.29 16.65
C GLY A 185 -5.07 11.45 16.43
N ILE A 186 -4.64 10.74 17.47
CA ILE A 186 -3.35 10.02 17.49
C ILE A 186 -3.56 8.52 17.52
N THR A 187 -3.16 7.85 16.44
CA THR A 187 -3.06 6.39 16.40
C THR A 187 -1.71 5.95 16.95
N LYS A 188 -1.71 4.97 17.87
CA LYS A 188 -0.50 4.40 18.46
C LYS A 188 -0.32 2.94 18.02
N ILE A 189 0.85 2.62 17.48
CA ILE A 189 1.18 1.26 17.03
C ILE A 189 2.39 0.77 17.83
N LYS A 190 2.23 -0.31 18.58
CA LYS A 190 3.34 -1.09 19.12
C LYS A 190 3.55 -2.28 18.19
N ALA A 191 4.72 -2.40 17.58
CA ALA A 191 4.98 -3.46 16.60
C ALA A 191 6.32 -4.13 16.86
N LYS A 192 6.43 -5.43 16.53
CA LYS A 192 7.71 -6.10 16.42
C LYS A 192 8.53 -5.47 15.28
N LYS A 193 9.86 -5.56 15.38
CA LYS A 193 10.78 -5.06 14.35
C LYS A 193 10.43 -5.65 12.98
N SER A 194 10.25 -4.77 12.01
CA SER A 194 9.93 -5.12 10.62
C SER A 194 10.43 -4.01 9.71
N ARG A 195 10.28 -4.17 8.38
CA ARG A 195 10.65 -3.10 7.44
C ARG A 195 9.93 -1.79 7.77
N ASP A 196 10.65 -0.68 7.69
CA ASP A 196 10.24 0.67 8.11
C ASP A 196 9.99 1.63 6.93
N HIS A 197 9.78 1.10 5.74
CA HIS A 197 9.62 1.89 4.52
C HIS A 197 8.54 2.96 4.61
N THR A 198 7.43 2.69 5.30
CA THR A 198 6.34 3.67 5.44
C THR A 198 6.69 4.75 6.45
N GLU A 199 7.34 4.38 7.55
CA GLU A 199 7.83 5.32 8.55
C GLU A 199 8.82 6.32 7.96
N LEU A 200 9.80 5.81 7.23
CA LEU A 200 10.80 6.63 6.55
C LEU A 200 10.16 7.55 5.49
N LEU A 201 9.21 7.03 4.69
CA LEU A 201 8.48 7.85 3.73
C LEU A 201 7.65 8.93 4.43
N PHE A 202 6.95 8.63 5.51
CA PHE A 202 6.19 9.63 6.27
C PHE A 202 7.12 10.73 6.77
N LYS A 203 8.25 10.36 7.39
CA LYS A 203 9.24 11.31 7.88
C LYS A 203 9.78 12.21 6.75
N ASN A 204 10.17 11.62 5.61
CA ASN A 204 10.72 12.34 4.47
C ASN A 204 9.69 13.26 3.78
N LEU A 205 8.41 12.92 3.85
CA LEU A 205 7.32 13.73 3.30
C LEU A 205 6.74 14.74 4.29
N GLY A 206 7.33 14.87 5.49
CA GLY A 206 6.85 15.80 6.53
C GLY A 206 5.52 15.39 7.15
N ILE A 207 5.10 14.14 7.01
CA ILE A 207 3.89 13.60 7.65
C ILE A 207 4.20 13.39 9.14
N PRO A 208 3.40 13.92 10.07
CA PRO A 208 3.68 13.84 11.50
C PRO A 208 3.75 12.38 11.98
N ILE A 209 4.92 11.96 12.41
CA ILE A 209 5.18 10.62 12.98
C ILE A 209 6.23 10.70 14.08
N LYS A 210 6.01 9.97 15.17
CA LYS A 210 7.02 9.68 16.21
C LYS A 210 7.31 8.18 16.18
N ILE A 211 8.59 7.82 16.12
CA ILE A 211 9.07 6.43 16.08
C ILE A 211 9.83 6.14 17.38
#